data_64843c9fcbddb2f98f45e09b02f987a1
#
_entry.id   64843c9fcbddb2f98f45e09b02f987a1
#
_cell.length_a   1.000
_cell.length_b   1.000
_cell.length_c   1.000
_cell.angle_alpha   90.00
_cell.angle_beta   90.00
_cell.angle_gamma   90.00
#
_symmetry.space_group_name_H-M   'P 1'
#
loop_
_entity.id
_entity.type
_entity.pdbx_description
1 polymer ?
#
loop_
_entity_poly.entity_id
_entity_poly.type
_entity_poly.pdbx_seq_one_letter_code
_entity_poly.pdbx_strand_id
1 'polypeptide(L)'
;QYPIGLPKKLKKYEPKKGKLYIIYVENLRGTLKENMIGIFQDPLTGDYVDNILVDEPMYFWSEELEELSYWYDLSYDIKYVLEYGARYSVGARNYVDKFYKIKREAHGAVKQGAKLFLNSAYGKLAQRVERAICHYKLTEDGYVHLEKEGTEQDEKSMLSVVVGSR
;
A
#
# COMPACT_ATOMS: atom_id res chain seq x y z
N GLN A 1 -12.26 -0.59 -3.73
CA GLN A 1 -12.37 0.87 -3.58
C GLN A 1 -11.00 1.50 -3.69
N TYR A 2 -10.93 2.74 -4.10
CA TYR A 2 -9.70 3.52 -4.13
C TYR A 2 -10.01 4.96 -3.70
N PRO A 3 -9.03 5.65 -3.06
CA PRO A 3 -9.22 7.01 -2.59
C PRO A 3 -9.30 7.99 -3.76
N ILE A 4 -10.12 9.03 -3.59
CA ILE A 4 -10.23 10.14 -4.54
C ILE A 4 -10.18 11.48 -3.81
N GLY A 5 -9.58 12.46 -4.48
CA GLY A 5 -9.46 13.82 -3.97
C GLY A 5 -8.42 13.97 -2.85
N LEU A 6 -8.32 15.18 -2.31
CA LEU A 6 -7.47 15.45 -1.16
C LEU A 6 -8.14 14.96 0.13
N PRO A 7 -7.37 14.44 1.09
CA PRO A 7 -7.92 13.99 2.36
C PRO A 7 -8.39 15.16 3.22
N LYS A 8 -9.45 14.91 3.98
CA LYS A 8 -9.88 15.79 5.06
C LYS A 8 -9.29 15.30 6.37
N LYS A 9 -8.57 16.16 7.08
CA LYS A 9 -8.02 15.82 8.40
C LYS A 9 -9.11 15.92 9.47
N LEU A 10 -9.32 14.84 10.22
CA LEU A 10 -10.29 14.72 11.30
C LEU A 10 -9.56 14.43 12.63
N LYS A 11 -10.15 14.83 13.75
CA LYS A 11 -9.61 14.53 15.09
C LYS A 11 -10.07 13.16 15.63
N LYS A 12 -11.16 12.61 15.10
CA LYS A 12 -11.75 11.35 15.53
C LYS A 12 -12.07 10.46 14.34
N TYR A 13 -12.00 9.16 14.55
CA TYR A 13 -12.43 8.17 13.59
C TYR A 13 -13.92 7.92 13.72
N GLU A 14 -14.66 8.32 12.70
CA GLU A 14 -16.11 8.10 12.57
C GLU A 14 -16.40 7.54 11.18
N PRO A 15 -16.52 6.21 11.04
CA PRO A 15 -16.65 5.57 9.73
C PRO A 15 -17.95 5.95 9.04
N LYS A 16 -17.87 6.34 7.76
CA LYS A 16 -19.01 6.69 6.92
C LYS A 16 -18.99 5.86 5.64
N LYS A 17 -20.15 5.46 5.17
CA LYS A 17 -20.30 4.72 3.92
C LYS A 17 -19.70 5.51 2.73
N GLY A 18 -18.91 4.84 1.91
CA GLY A 18 -18.29 5.46 0.73
C GLY A 18 -17.12 6.38 1.03
N LYS A 19 -16.47 6.18 2.16
CA LYS A 19 -15.25 6.84 2.56
C LYS A 19 -14.15 5.81 2.84
N LEU A 20 -12.91 6.24 2.70
CA LEU A 20 -11.71 5.50 3.10
C LEU A 20 -10.94 6.32 4.10
N TYR A 21 -10.29 5.67 5.04
CA TYR A 21 -9.62 6.32 6.15
C TYR A 21 -8.21 5.82 6.31
N ILE A 22 -7.26 6.75 6.48
CA ILE A 22 -5.93 6.45 7.02
C ILE A 22 -5.91 7.01 8.45
N ILE A 23 -5.61 6.15 9.41
CA ILE A 23 -5.58 6.47 10.82
C ILE A 23 -4.11 6.58 11.25
N TYR A 24 -3.75 7.74 11.77
CA TYR A 24 -2.45 7.97 12.37
C TYR A 24 -2.53 7.61 13.85
N VAL A 25 -1.76 6.60 14.26
CA VAL A 25 -1.72 6.07 15.63
C VAL A 25 -0.35 6.25 16.23
N GLU A 26 -0.33 6.43 17.55
CA GLU A 26 0.86 6.44 18.40
C GLU A 26 0.68 5.44 19.53
N ASN A 27 1.76 5.01 20.16
CA ASN A 27 1.75 4.10 21.31
C ASN A 27 0.99 2.79 21.03
N LEU A 28 1.25 2.18 19.88
CA LEU A 28 0.58 0.94 19.51
C LEU A 28 1.06 -0.21 20.38
N ARG A 29 0.12 -0.85 21.08
CA ARG A 29 0.32 -2.03 21.91
C ARG A 29 -0.66 -3.11 21.49
N GLY A 30 -0.21 -4.35 21.53
CA GLY A 30 -1.08 -5.47 21.20
C GLY A 30 -0.56 -6.76 21.77
N THR A 31 -1.47 -7.64 22.18
CA THR A 31 -1.17 -9.01 22.59
C THR A 31 -1.94 -9.96 21.70
N LEU A 32 -1.27 -10.94 21.12
CA LEU A 32 -1.87 -11.94 20.25
C LEU A 32 -2.93 -12.72 21.04
N LYS A 33 -4.12 -12.86 20.47
CA LYS A 33 -5.20 -13.64 21.06
C LYS A 33 -4.90 -15.12 21.02
N GLU A 34 -5.49 -15.88 21.94
CA GLU A 34 -5.34 -17.34 22.00
C GLU A 34 -5.71 -18.02 20.67
N ASN A 35 -4.92 -19.01 20.30
CA ASN A 35 -5.07 -19.81 19.07
C ASN A 35 -4.95 -19.02 17.76
N MET A 36 -4.36 -17.83 17.77
CA MET A 36 -4.07 -17.04 16.59
C MET A 36 -2.58 -17.14 16.21
N ILE A 37 -2.26 -16.70 15.01
CA ILE A 37 -0.87 -16.61 14.50
C ILE A 37 -0.50 -15.15 14.36
N GLY A 38 0.68 -14.78 14.81
CA GLY A 38 1.19 -13.42 14.68
C GLY A 38 1.26 -12.96 13.23
N ILE A 39 0.56 -11.88 12.90
CA ILE A 39 0.52 -11.30 11.55
C ILE A 39 1.17 -9.91 11.49
N PHE A 40 1.42 -9.30 12.63
CA PHE A 40 2.10 -8.01 12.70
C PHE A 40 3.60 -8.20 12.59
N GLN A 41 4.19 -7.52 11.61
CA GLN A 41 5.63 -7.50 11.40
C GLN A 41 6.22 -6.29 12.11
N ASP A 42 7.12 -6.53 13.05
CA ASP A 42 7.84 -5.46 13.76
C ASP A 42 8.64 -4.62 12.74
N PRO A 43 8.41 -3.30 12.69
CA PRO A 43 9.08 -2.44 11.72
C PRO A 43 10.61 -2.33 11.93
N LEU A 44 11.11 -2.66 13.11
CA LEU A 44 12.54 -2.58 13.43
C LEU A 44 13.27 -3.88 13.09
N THR A 45 12.69 -5.04 13.45
CA THR A 45 13.34 -6.34 13.27
C THR A 45 12.91 -7.04 11.98
N GLY A 46 11.71 -6.73 11.49
CA GLY A 46 11.10 -7.43 10.36
C GLY A 46 10.50 -8.78 10.72
N ASP A 47 10.48 -9.16 11.99
CA ASP A 47 9.91 -10.42 12.46
C ASP A 47 8.43 -10.31 12.75
N TYR A 48 7.70 -11.42 12.61
CA TYR A 48 6.32 -11.51 13.08
C TYR A 48 6.31 -11.71 14.60
N VAL A 49 5.52 -10.89 15.30
CA VAL A 49 5.54 -10.85 16.76
C VAL A 49 4.17 -11.14 17.36
N ASP A 50 4.19 -11.79 18.52
CA ASP A 50 3.00 -12.05 19.34
C ASP A 50 2.63 -10.85 20.22
N ASN A 51 3.62 -10.02 20.57
CA ASN A 51 3.42 -8.80 21.34
C ASN A 51 3.88 -7.60 20.52
N ILE A 52 2.96 -6.68 20.28
CA ILE A 52 3.21 -5.43 19.57
C ILE A 52 3.60 -4.38 20.63
N LEU A 53 4.76 -3.76 20.44
CA LEU A 53 5.26 -2.70 21.30
C LEU A 53 5.94 -1.64 20.41
N VAL A 54 5.15 -0.72 19.86
CA VAL A 54 5.63 0.32 18.95
C VAL A 54 5.27 1.70 19.51
N ASP A 55 6.29 2.47 19.85
CA ASP A 55 6.15 3.87 20.30
C ASP A 55 6.11 4.84 19.11
N GLU A 56 6.78 4.46 18.02
CA GLU A 56 6.87 5.28 16.81
C GLU A 56 5.49 5.46 16.16
N PRO A 57 5.25 6.62 15.55
CA PRO A 57 4.00 6.88 14.86
C PRO A 57 3.80 5.96 13.65
N MET A 58 2.62 5.39 13.49
CA MET A 58 2.26 4.53 12.38
C MET A 58 0.99 4.99 11.67
N TYR A 59 0.90 4.68 10.38
CA TYR A 59 -0.28 4.92 9.55
C TYR A 59 -0.88 3.58 9.15
N PHE A 60 -2.18 3.45 9.38
CA PHE A 60 -2.95 2.28 8.96
C PHE A 60 -4.15 2.70 8.14
N TRP A 61 -4.48 1.92 7.12
CA TRP A 61 -5.84 1.94 6.62
C TRP A 61 -6.79 1.43 7.71
N SER A 62 -8.01 1.97 7.74
CA SER A 62 -9.01 1.52 8.74
C SER A 62 -9.21 0.01 8.72
N GLU A 63 -9.25 -0.58 7.53
CA GLU A 63 -9.41 -2.02 7.34
C GLU A 63 -8.22 -2.82 7.88
N GLU A 64 -7.00 -2.32 7.74
CA GLU A 64 -5.80 -2.96 8.30
C GLU A 64 -5.84 -2.96 9.84
N LEU A 65 -6.29 -1.84 10.43
CA LEU A 65 -6.40 -1.73 11.88
C LEU A 65 -7.54 -2.59 12.44
N GLU A 66 -8.66 -2.69 11.72
CA GLU A 66 -9.77 -3.59 12.04
C GLU A 66 -9.32 -5.06 11.96
N GLU A 67 -8.60 -5.44 10.90
CA GLU A 67 -8.04 -6.78 10.76
C GLU A 67 -7.05 -7.09 11.88
N LEU A 68 -6.15 -6.17 12.19
CA LEU A 68 -5.21 -6.34 13.28
C LEU A 68 -5.92 -6.52 14.62
N SER A 69 -7.02 -5.80 14.87
CA SER A 69 -7.87 -5.94 16.06
C SER A 69 -8.57 -7.31 16.16
N TYR A 70 -8.74 -8.00 15.03
CA TYR A 70 -9.27 -9.35 15.05
C TYR A 70 -8.25 -10.35 15.64
N TRP A 71 -6.95 -10.16 15.34
CA TRP A 71 -5.88 -11.05 15.76
C TRP A 71 -5.28 -10.71 17.13
N TYR A 72 -5.26 -9.41 17.47
CA TYR A 72 -4.63 -8.90 18.69
C TYR A 72 -5.63 -8.14 19.55
N ASP A 73 -5.43 -8.18 20.84
CA ASP A 73 -6.02 -7.20 21.77
C ASP A 73 -5.19 -5.92 21.70
N LEU A 74 -5.73 -4.92 20.99
CA LEU A 74 -5.01 -3.69 20.66
C LEU A 74 -5.36 -2.54 21.62
N SER A 75 -4.34 -1.71 21.89
CA SER A 75 -4.46 -0.39 22.50
C SER A 75 -3.58 0.59 21.71
N TYR A 76 -4.10 1.77 21.40
CA TYR A 76 -3.38 2.82 20.65
C TYR A 76 -4.04 4.18 20.85
N ASP A 77 -3.26 5.24 20.59
CA ASP A 77 -3.73 6.62 20.62
C ASP A 77 -3.95 7.12 19.18
N ILE A 78 -5.16 7.59 18.86
CA ILE A 78 -5.43 8.23 17.57
C ILE A 78 -5.07 9.71 17.65
N LYS A 79 -4.07 10.11 16.86
CA LYS A 79 -3.64 11.51 16.76
C LYS A 79 -4.52 12.30 15.80
N TYR A 80 -4.77 11.73 14.64
CA TYR A 80 -5.70 12.25 13.64
C TYR A 80 -6.06 11.17 12.61
N VAL A 81 -7.06 11.47 11.82
CA VAL A 81 -7.56 10.60 10.76
C VAL A 81 -7.61 11.38 9.45
N LEU A 82 -7.21 10.75 8.37
CA LEU A 82 -7.34 11.29 7.01
C LEU A 82 -8.53 10.61 6.33
N GLU A 83 -9.60 11.36 6.10
CA GLU A 83 -10.80 10.90 5.38
C GLU A 83 -10.67 11.21 3.89
N TYR A 84 -10.81 10.18 3.06
CA TYR A 84 -10.85 10.28 1.60
C TYR A 84 -12.25 9.98 1.07
N GLY A 85 -12.61 10.60 -0.06
CA GLY A 85 -13.68 10.06 -0.88
C GLY A 85 -13.29 8.67 -1.41
N ALA A 86 -14.26 7.77 -1.56
CA ALA A 86 -14.03 6.45 -2.13
C ALA A 86 -14.76 6.31 -3.47
N ARG A 87 -14.07 5.78 -4.47
CA ARG A 87 -14.68 5.38 -5.74
C ARG A 87 -14.55 3.89 -5.95
N TYR A 88 -15.58 3.33 -6.51
CA TYR A 88 -15.61 1.93 -6.91
C TYR A 88 -15.32 1.82 -8.41
N SER A 89 -14.29 1.08 -8.78
CA SER A 89 -14.06 0.76 -10.19
C SER A 89 -14.61 -0.62 -10.51
N VAL A 90 -15.74 -0.66 -11.20
CA VAL A 90 -16.34 -1.91 -11.67
C VAL A 90 -15.38 -2.61 -12.66
N GLY A 91 -14.70 -1.85 -13.52
CA GLY A 91 -13.73 -2.40 -14.45
C GLY A 91 -12.54 -3.07 -13.76
N ALA A 92 -11.96 -2.44 -12.73
CA ALA A 92 -10.86 -3.02 -11.96
C ALA A 92 -11.31 -4.29 -11.23
N ARG A 93 -12.49 -4.28 -10.63
CA ARG A 93 -13.04 -5.48 -9.97
C ARG A 93 -13.23 -6.61 -10.97
N ASN A 94 -13.92 -6.36 -12.09
CA ASN A 94 -14.16 -7.38 -13.11
C ASN A 94 -12.85 -7.95 -13.67
N TYR A 95 -11.82 -7.11 -13.81
CA TYR A 95 -10.49 -7.55 -14.22
C TYR A 95 -9.89 -8.51 -13.18
N VAL A 96 -9.88 -8.13 -11.91
CA VAL A 96 -9.33 -8.96 -10.83
C VAL A 96 -10.11 -10.27 -10.72
N ASP A 97 -11.44 -10.22 -10.68
CA ASP A 97 -12.30 -11.40 -10.55
C ASP A 97 -12.08 -12.39 -11.71
N LYS A 98 -11.99 -11.86 -12.96
CA LYS A 98 -11.71 -12.67 -14.15
C LYS A 98 -10.37 -13.41 -14.05
N PHE A 99 -9.29 -12.69 -13.81
CA PHE A 99 -7.96 -13.31 -13.77
C PHE A 99 -7.74 -14.16 -12.53
N TYR A 100 -8.38 -13.83 -11.41
CA TYR A 100 -8.36 -14.67 -10.22
C TYR A 100 -9.07 -16.00 -10.44
N LYS A 101 -10.21 -16.00 -11.14
CA LYS A 101 -10.92 -17.20 -11.54
C LYS A 101 -10.04 -18.09 -12.44
N ILE A 102 -9.44 -17.49 -13.49
CA ILE A 102 -8.52 -18.22 -14.39
C ILE A 102 -7.34 -18.82 -13.60
N LYS A 103 -6.71 -18.02 -12.72
CA LYS A 103 -5.60 -18.49 -11.88
C LYS A 103 -5.98 -19.70 -11.01
N ARG A 104 -7.23 -19.74 -10.52
CA ARG A 104 -7.72 -20.84 -9.65
C ARG A 104 -8.05 -22.10 -10.43
N GLU A 105 -8.62 -21.97 -11.62
CA GLU A 105 -9.14 -23.09 -12.43
C GLU A 105 -8.11 -23.63 -13.43
N ALA A 106 -7.17 -22.82 -13.89
CA ALA A 106 -6.17 -23.21 -14.88
C ALA A 106 -4.91 -23.82 -14.28
N HIS A 107 -4.16 -24.55 -15.12
CA HIS A 107 -2.86 -25.14 -14.80
C HIS A 107 -1.78 -24.67 -15.78
N GLY A 108 -0.51 -24.92 -15.44
CA GLY A 108 0.63 -24.65 -16.32
C GLY A 108 0.77 -23.17 -16.70
N ALA A 109 1.07 -22.91 -17.97
CA ALA A 109 1.36 -21.58 -18.51
C ALA A 109 0.18 -20.61 -18.37
N VAL A 110 -1.06 -21.08 -18.51
CA VAL A 110 -2.26 -20.23 -18.39
C VAL A 110 -2.41 -19.70 -16.96
N LYS A 111 -2.16 -20.54 -15.94
CA LYS A 111 -2.14 -20.11 -14.53
C LYS A 111 -1.06 -19.07 -14.27
N GLN A 112 0.13 -19.29 -14.82
CA GLN A 112 1.24 -18.34 -14.68
C GLN A 112 0.93 -17.01 -15.37
N GLY A 113 0.35 -17.05 -16.57
CA GLY A 113 -0.13 -15.86 -17.29
C GLY A 113 -1.15 -15.06 -16.48
N ALA A 114 -2.15 -15.71 -15.90
CA ALA A 114 -3.15 -15.05 -15.06
C ALA A 114 -2.52 -14.41 -13.81
N LYS A 115 -1.54 -15.08 -13.18
CA LYS A 115 -0.77 -14.50 -12.05
C LYS A 115 0.01 -13.27 -12.48
N LEU A 116 0.65 -13.33 -13.66
CA LEU A 116 1.40 -12.20 -14.20
C LEU A 116 0.50 -10.99 -14.47
N PHE A 117 -0.68 -11.20 -15.06
CA PHE A 117 -1.66 -10.13 -15.29
C PHE A 117 -2.14 -9.47 -13.99
N LEU A 118 -2.45 -10.27 -12.96
CA LEU A 118 -2.83 -9.73 -11.65
C LEU A 118 -1.72 -8.87 -11.03
N ASN A 119 -0.49 -9.38 -11.06
CA ASN A 119 0.67 -8.66 -10.52
C ASN A 119 0.99 -7.40 -11.32
N SER A 120 0.85 -7.45 -12.65
CA SER A 120 1.07 -6.29 -13.53
C SER A 120 0.07 -5.17 -13.30
N ALA A 121 -1.21 -5.50 -13.03
CA ALA A 121 -2.21 -4.51 -12.68
C ALA A 121 -1.85 -3.78 -11.37
N TYR A 122 -1.45 -4.53 -10.34
CA TYR A 122 -1.00 -3.97 -9.07
C TYR A 122 0.30 -3.15 -9.24
N GLY A 123 1.28 -3.71 -9.93
CA GLY A 123 2.56 -3.03 -10.20
C GLY A 123 2.37 -1.73 -10.99
N LYS A 124 1.41 -1.68 -11.93
CA LYS A 124 1.10 -0.45 -12.66
C LYS A 124 0.52 0.64 -11.76
N LEU A 125 -0.31 0.29 -10.79
CA LEU A 125 -0.85 1.23 -9.80
C LEU A 125 0.23 1.76 -8.84
N ALA A 126 1.23 0.93 -8.53
CA ALA A 126 2.36 1.29 -7.66
C ALA A 126 3.55 1.91 -8.42
N GLN A 127 3.49 1.98 -9.76
CA GLN A 127 4.58 2.47 -10.57
C GLN A 127 4.86 3.95 -10.26
N ARG A 128 6.13 4.25 -9.95
CA ARG A 128 6.58 5.64 -9.83
C ARG A 128 6.42 6.36 -11.15
N VAL A 129 5.89 7.56 -11.10
CA VAL A 129 5.65 8.41 -12.26
C VAL A 129 6.92 9.18 -12.67
N GLU A 130 7.89 9.27 -11.76
CA GLU A 130 9.17 9.91 -12.06
C GLU A 130 10.01 9.01 -12.97
N ARG A 131 10.20 9.42 -14.19
CA ARG A 131 11.14 8.82 -15.14
C ARG A 131 12.32 9.77 -15.26
N ALA A 132 13.49 9.36 -14.82
CA ALA A 132 14.72 10.04 -15.16
C ALA A 132 15.23 9.46 -16.49
N ILE A 133 15.38 10.29 -17.50
CA ILE A 133 16.12 9.93 -18.71
C ILE A 133 17.59 10.09 -18.36
N CYS A 134 18.32 8.99 -18.40
CA CYS A 134 19.76 8.97 -18.10
C CYS A 134 20.52 8.72 -19.40
N HIS A 135 21.44 9.59 -19.75
CA HIS A 135 22.39 9.40 -20.84
C HIS A 135 23.76 9.07 -20.29
N TYR A 136 24.41 8.10 -20.91
CA TYR A 136 25.81 7.80 -20.62
C TYR A 136 26.67 8.63 -21.55
N LYS A 137 27.47 9.53 -20.99
CA LYS A 137 28.50 10.23 -21.74
C LYS A 137 29.87 9.66 -21.39
N LEU A 138 30.66 9.38 -22.43
CA LEU A 138 32.07 9.06 -22.26
C LEU A 138 32.82 10.38 -22.07
N THR A 139 33.55 10.51 -20.99
CA THR A 139 34.45 11.64 -20.76
C THR A 139 35.72 11.50 -21.56
N GLU A 140 36.47 12.60 -21.80
CA GLU A 140 37.74 12.56 -22.52
C GLU A 140 38.77 11.65 -21.84
N ASP A 141 38.63 11.44 -20.53
CA ASP A 141 39.49 10.53 -19.73
C ASP A 141 39.02 9.06 -19.79
N GLY A 142 38.02 8.73 -20.62
CA GLY A 142 37.52 7.36 -20.80
C GLY A 142 36.59 6.84 -19.74
N TYR A 143 36.13 7.69 -18.82
CA TYR A 143 35.12 7.32 -17.82
C TYR A 143 33.70 7.53 -18.32
N VAL A 144 32.77 6.66 -17.87
CA VAL A 144 31.36 6.79 -18.17
C VAL A 144 30.71 7.66 -17.11
N HIS A 145 30.19 8.82 -17.52
CA HIS A 145 29.43 9.70 -16.65
C HIS A 145 27.92 9.54 -16.90
N LEU A 146 27.12 9.45 -15.83
CA LEU A 146 25.67 9.37 -15.91
C LEU A 146 25.08 10.78 -15.80
N GLU A 147 24.61 11.32 -16.93
CA GLU A 147 23.93 12.60 -16.98
C GLU A 147 22.42 12.37 -16.88
N LYS A 148 21.76 12.99 -15.89
CA LYS A 148 20.31 12.96 -15.75
C LYS A 148 19.73 14.14 -16.49
N GLU A 149 19.05 13.89 -17.59
CA GLU A 149 18.23 14.89 -18.25
C GLU A 149 16.84 14.88 -17.64
N GLY A 150 16.53 15.91 -16.85
CA GLY A 150 15.17 16.23 -16.37
C GLY A 150 14.37 15.08 -15.74
N THR A 151 13.50 15.42 -14.86
CA THR A 151 12.40 14.57 -14.42
C THR A 151 11.16 15.01 -15.16
N GLU A 152 10.65 14.26 -16.13
CA GLU A 152 9.26 14.41 -16.55
C GLU A 152 8.37 14.08 -15.36
N GLN A 153 7.78 15.10 -14.78
CA GLN A 153 6.69 14.92 -13.83
C GLN A 153 5.40 14.79 -14.62
N ASP A 154 5.04 13.55 -14.95
CA ASP A 154 3.66 13.25 -15.29
C ASP A 154 2.77 13.56 -14.08
N GLU A 155 1.55 14.06 -14.31
CA GLU A 155 0.57 14.31 -13.25
C GLU A 155 0.38 13.05 -12.40
N LYS A 156 0.89 13.10 -11.17
CA LYS A 156 0.89 11.97 -10.24
C LYS A 156 -0.55 11.58 -9.93
N SER A 157 -0.97 10.39 -10.30
CA SER A 157 -2.21 9.86 -9.76
C SER A 157 -2.05 9.74 -8.24
N MET A 158 -3.03 10.22 -7.49
CA MET A 158 -3.00 10.18 -6.02
C MET A 158 -2.81 8.76 -5.46
N LEU A 159 -3.24 7.76 -6.23
CA LEU A 159 -3.10 6.35 -5.89
C LEU A 159 -1.62 5.91 -5.88
N SER A 160 -0.81 6.39 -6.84
CA SER A 160 0.62 6.06 -6.90
C SER A 160 1.42 6.66 -5.74
N VAL A 161 0.98 7.80 -5.21
CA VAL A 161 1.60 8.43 -4.03
C VAL A 161 1.30 7.64 -2.76
N VAL A 162 0.06 7.16 -2.59
CA VAL A 162 -0.35 6.42 -1.39
C VAL A 162 0.20 5.00 -1.38
N VAL A 163 0.21 4.31 -2.53
CA VAL A 163 0.73 2.93 -2.64
C VAL A 163 2.26 2.89 -2.72
N GLY A 164 2.89 3.92 -3.26
CA GLY A 164 4.36 4.01 -3.39
C GLY A 164 5.09 4.50 -2.13
N SER A 165 4.37 4.84 -1.06
CA SER A 165 4.94 5.31 0.21
C SER A 165 5.22 4.18 1.22
N ARG A 166 5.07 2.93 0.82
CA ARG A 166 5.45 1.75 1.60
C ARG A 166 6.83 1.26 1.24
#